data_7a33442069503dc69fcb21bb81d919bd
#
_entry.id   7a33442069503dc69fcb21bb81d919bd
#
_cell.length_a   1.000
_cell.length_b   1.000
_cell.length_c   1.000
_cell.angle_alpha   90.00
_cell.angle_beta   90.00
_cell.angle_gamma   90.00
#
_symmetry.space_group_name_H-M   'P 1'
#
loop_
_entity.id
_entity.type
_entity.pdbx_description
1 polymer ?
#
loop_
_entity_poly.entity_id
_entity_poly.type
_entity_poly.pdbx_seq_one_letter_code
_entity_poly.pdbx_strand_id
1 'polypeptide(L)'
;MIRLGPLLEERLNIIYEMRCEGLEKITPHLIGPAGIGKSTFVYEWAMRKARELGLEFVDADFVTPENVDNYLDGDRFFIFKDWRLTSLDPVDLSGQPRPVNSKYVAFLPLVTARLLNACPGVLFLDEFMNENRQNMKAAAFKVVRDYKIGDIALNPKTIVIAASNTSKYSSIVSSMPKPLRDRFDFIEVEAPTIEDWADWMDRTYGRERWDREVLAYLMWRPSDFLANVKDVVEDEGWEPPATPRGWSYVALAFKKIKGKKLSAEEEEKMLYSIAKGKLGRVGESLMAFLENKVPRFEELVEKPEVIRHFKVEQKYLAALTVAEAINANAKNIAKAKAFIKYVAEADDREFISALFAFLQRHRRSEVYMFVMDDEKIVRCLELTGRALL
;
A
#
# COMPACT_ATOMS: atom_id res chain seq x y z
N MET A 1 -1.13 13.01 -11.81
CA MET A 1 -1.19 11.82 -10.93
C MET A 1 -0.28 12.03 -9.74
N ILE A 2 -0.65 11.54 -8.56
CA ILE A 2 0.13 11.68 -7.31
C ILE A 2 0.36 10.28 -6.74
N ARG A 3 1.58 9.98 -6.26
CA ARG A 3 1.86 8.71 -5.58
C ARG A 3 1.33 8.71 -4.14
N LEU A 4 1.06 7.51 -3.62
CA LEU A 4 0.79 7.30 -2.19
C LEU A 4 2.06 7.65 -1.40
N GLY A 5 2.10 8.82 -0.79
CA GLY A 5 3.28 9.31 -0.09
C GLY A 5 3.10 10.74 0.44
N PRO A 6 4.21 11.42 0.80
CA PRO A 6 4.17 12.71 1.51
C PRO A 6 3.37 13.81 0.79
N LEU A 7 3.42 13.87 -0.54
CA LEU A 7 2.70 14.89 -1.30
C LEU A 7 1.18 14.71 -1.24
N LEU A 8 0.70 13.46 -1.29
CA LEU A 8 -0.73 13.15 -1.10
C LEU A 8 -1.15 13.43 0.34
N GLU A 9 -0.31 13.09 1.30
CA GLU A 9 -0.54 13.36 2.71
C GLU A 9 -0.72 14.87 2.96
N GLU A 10 0.19 15.68 2.41
CA GLU A 10 0.11 17.15 2.51
C GLU A 10 -1.18 17.70 1.87
N ARG A 11 -1.58 17.17 0.71
CA ARG A 11 -2.85 17.56 0.09
C ARG A 11 -4.05 17.23 0.96
N LEU A 12 -4.08 16.06 1.60
CA LEU A 12 -5.14 15.70 2.53
C LEU A 12 -5.12 16.60 3.78
N ASN A 13 -3.94 16.99 4.26
CA ASN A 13 -3.79 17.91 5.37
C ASN A 13 -4.40 19.29 5.06
N ILE A 14 -4.08 19.86 3.91
CA ILE A 14 -4.64 21.14 3.45
C ILE A 14 -6.18 21.08 3.39
N ILE A 15 -6.73 20.01 2.80
CA ILE A 15 -8.20 19.86 2.70
C ILE A 15 -8.81 19.72 4.10
N TYR A 16 -8.17 18.97 5.00
CA TYR A 16 -8.61 18.81 6.39
C TYR A 16 -8.58 20.13 7.15
N GLU A 17 -7.54 20.95 7.03
CA GLU A 17 -7.41 22.27 7.63
C GLU A 17 -8.51 23.21 7.13
N MET A 18 -8.71 23.32 5.82
CA MET A 18 -9.81 24.10 5.22
C MET A 18 -11.18 23.68 5.78
N ARG A 19 -11.39 22.40 5.99
CA ARG A 19 -12.60 21.87 6.60
C ARG A 19 -12.73 22.28 8.08
N CYS A 20 -11.65 22.18 8.86
CA CYS A 20 -11.63 22.57 10.28
C CYS A 20 -11.86 24.07 10.49
N GLU A 21 -11.37 24.89 9.56
CA GLU A 21 -11.56 26.35 9.57
C GLU A 21 -12.97 26.77 9.05
N GLY A 22 -13.75 25.81 8.56
CA GLY A 22 -15.09 26.09 8.02
C GLY A 22 -15.08 26.80 6.66
N LEU A 23 -13.94 26.79 5.95
CA LEU A 23 -13.77 27.46 4.67
C LEU A 23 -14.50 26.72 3.54
N GLU A 24 -14.37 25.39 3.45
CA GLU A 24 -14.97 24.60 2.38
C GLU A 24 -15.29 23.16 2.85
N LYS A 25 -16.24 22.52 2.15
CA LYS A 25 -16.65 21.13 2.34
C LYS A 25 -16.35 20.34 1.06
N ILE A 26 -15.08 20.08 0.82
CA ILE A 26 -14.61 19.27 -0.31
C ILE A 26 -14.31 17.86 0.16
N THR A 27 -14.74 16.87 -0.64
CA THR A 27 -14.44 15.46 -0.40
C THR A 27 -13.30 15.04 -1.34
N PRO A 28 -12.08 14.77 -0.85
CA PRO A 28 -11.02 14.20 -1.66
C PRO A 28 -11.44 12.80 -2.14
N HIS A 29 -11.32 12.54 -3.45
CA HIS A 29 -11.68 11.29 -4.07
C HIS A 29 -10.46 10.66 -4.73
N LEU A 30 -9.91 9.63 -4.08
CA LEU A 30 -8.73 8.92 -4.52
C LEU A 30 -9.07 7.91 -5.62
N ILE A 31 -8.53 8.10 -6.82
CA ILE A 31 -8.82 7.26 -7.98
C ILE A 31 -7.52 6.60 -8.43
N GLY A 32 -7.48 5.27 -8.45
CA GLY A 32 -6.29 4.54 -8.84
C GLY A 32 -6.54 3.04 -8.94
N PRO A 33 -5.57 2.25 -9.42
CA PRO A 33 -5.71 0.81 -9.57
C PRO A 33 -6.13 0.11 -8.28
N ALA A 34 -6.80 -1.04 -8.41
CA ALA A 34 -7.14 -1.87 -7.26
C ALA A 34 -5.87 -2.44 -6.59
N GLY A 35 -5.89 -2.58 -5.27
CA GLY A 35 -4.81 -3.25 -4.52
C GLY A 35 -3.50 -2.47 -4.38
N ILE A 36 -3.45 -1.18 -4.76
CA ILE A 36 -2.25 -0.34 -4.60
C ILE A 36 -2.05 0.20 -3.18
N GLY A 37 -3.06 0.10 -2.29
CA GLY A 37 -2.95 0.52 -0.89
C GLY A 37 -3.70 1.81 -0.54
N LYS A 38 -4.66 2.29 -1.35
CA LYS A 38 -5.43 3.52 -1.07
C LYS A 38 -6.06 3.53 0.32
N SER A 39 -6.79 2.47 0.67
CA SER A 39 -7.48 2.36 1.97
C SER A 39 -6.49 2.30 3.12
N THR A 40 -5.39 1.56 2.97
CA THR A 40 -4.30 1.50 3.95
C THR A 40 -3.66 2.89 4.17
N PHE A 41 -3.43 3.63 3.09
CA PHE A 41 -2.86 4.98 3.16
C PHE A 41 -3.77 5.94 3.95
N VAL A 42 -5.09 5.92 3.67
CA VAL A 42 -6.05 6.78 4.40
C VAL A 42 -6.13 6.39 5.87
N TYR A 43 -6.12 5.10 6.18
CA TYR A 43 -6.09 4.61 7.56
C TYR A 43 -4.83 5.07 8.31
N GLU A 44 -3.65 4.89 7.73
CA GLU A 44 -2.39 5.34 8.32
C GLU A 44 -2.31 6.87 8.45
N TRP A 45 -2.84 7.61 7.45
CA TRP A 45 -2.96 9.06 7.52
C TRP A 45 -3.85 9.49 8.70
N ALA A 46 -5.00 8.87 8.88
CA ALA A 46 -5.90 9.16 10.00
C ALA A 46 -5.23 8.89 11.36
N MET A 47 -4.48 7.79 11.49
CA MET A 47 -3.69 7.50 12.69
C MET A 47 -2.63 8.56 12.99
N ARG A 48 -1.91 9.03 11.94
CA ARG A 48 -0.92 10.10 12.09
C ARG A 48 -1.58 11.41 12.48
N LYS A 49 -2.70 11.76 11.85
CA LYS A 49 -3.47 12.98 12.13
C LYS A 49 -4.00 12.99 13.56
N ALA A 50 -4.53 11.86 14.06
CA ALA A 50 -4.93 11.75 15.47
C ALA A 50 -3.76 12.06 16.41
N ARG A 51 -2.58 11.49 16.13
CA ARG A 51 -1.37 11.73 16.93
C ARG A 51 -0.90 13.18 16.88
N GLU A 52 -0.93 13.82 15.69
CA GLU A 52 -0.58 15.23 15.51
C GLU A 52 -1.51 16.16 16.30
N LEU A 53 -2.80 15.81 16.40
CA LEU A 53 -3.79 16.53 17.16
C LEU A 53 -3.75 16.23 18.68
N GLY A 54 -2.90 15.28 19.11
CA GLY A 54 -2.85 14.83 20.51
C GLY A 54 -4.05 13.99 20.93
N LEU A 55 -4.78 13.38 19.95
CA LEU A 55 -5.98 12.60 20.19
C LEU A 55 -5.71 11.10 20.10
N GLU A 56 -6.50 10.31 20.83
CA GLU A 56 -6.50 8.87 20.78
C GLU A 56 -7.26 8.38 19.52
N PHE A 57 -6.58 7.61 18.66
CA PHE A 57 -7.19 7.04 17.45
C PHE A 57 -8.13 5.90 17.80
N VAL A 58 -9.36 5.93 17.27
CA VAL A 58 -10.39 4.91 17.47
C VAL A 58 -10.92 4.46 16.12
N ASP A 59 -10.73 3.17 15.81
CA ASP A 59 -11.38 2.53 14.68
C ASP A 59 -12.82 2.16 15.10
N ALA A 60 -13.80 2.78 14.44
CA ALA A 60 -15.21 2.62 14.77
C ALA A 60 -15.75 1.20 14.51
N ASP A 61 -15.01 0.35 13.80
CA ASP A 61 -15.39 -1.06 13.61
C ASP A 61 -15.31 -1.88 14.90
N PHE A 62 -14.54 -1.40 15.89
CA PHE A 62 -14.44 -2.02 17.22
C PHE A 62 -15.36 -1.39 18.27
N VAL A 63 -16.17 -0.39 17.87
CA VAL A 63 -17.12 0.25 18.78
C VAL A 63 -18.52 -0.34 18.59
N THR A 64 -19.11 -0.81 19.67
CA THR A 64 -20.45 -1.42 19.69
C THR A 64 -21.49 -0.50 20.32
N PRO A 65 -22.80 -0.75 20.15
CA PRO A 65 -23.83 0.02 20.84
C PRO A 65 -23.68 0.06 22.36
N GLU A 66 -23.11 -1.01 22.95
CA GLU A 66 -22.94 -1.15 24.40
C GLU A 66 -21.82 -0.28 24.97
N ASN A 67 -20.81 0.04 24.14
CA ASN A 67 -19.62 0.80 24.60
C ASN A 67 -19.45 2.17 23.94
N VAL A 68 -20.34 2.57 23.03
CA VAL A 68 -20.24 3.81 22.25
C VAL A 68 -20.13 5.05 23.12
N ASP A 69 -20.82 5.08 24.26
CA ASP A 69 -20.81 6.22 25.16
C ASP A 69 -19.42 6.52 25.79
N ASN A 70 -18.51 5.53 25.79
CA ASN A 70 -17.14 5.69 26.24
C ASN A 70 -16.27 6.45 25.23
N TYR A 71 -16.73 6.65 24.00
CA TYR A 71 -15.96 7.21 22.87
C TYR A 71 -16.57 8.52 22.32
N LEU A 72 -17.45 9.21 23.07
CA LEU A 72 -18.12 10.41 22.62
C LEU A 72 -17.42 11.71 23.04
N ASP A 73 -16.21 11.64 23.55
CA ASP A 73 -15.41 12.79 23.97
C ASP A 73 -14.55 13.29 22.79
N GLY A 74 -14.99 14.39 22.17
CA GLY A 74 -14.32 15.00 21.00
C GLY A 74 -12.98 15.67 21.29
N ASP A 75 -12.66 15.93 22.55
CA ASP A 75 -11.37 16.47 22.96
C ASP A 75 -10.35 15.35 23.24
N ARG A 76 -10.81 14.11 23.27
CA ARG A 76 -9.98 12.93 23.53
C ARG A 76 -9.79 12.03 22.32
N PHE A 77 -10.83 11.81 21.51
CA PHE A 77 -10.85 10.78 20.48
C PHE A 77 -10.89 11.34 19.07
N PHE A 78 -10.20 10.66 18.17
CA PHE A 78 -10.25 10.83 16.72
C PHE A 78 -10.79 9.56 16.08
N ILE A 79 -11.94 9.65 15.44
CA ILE A 79 -12.67 8.48 14.93
C ILE A 79 -12.32 8.20 13.48
N PHE A 80 -12.04 6.96 13.16
CA PHE A 80 -11.95 6.46 11.78
C PHE A 80 -13.07 5.48 11.51
N LYS A 81 -13.78 5.62 10.39
CA LYS A 81 -14.74 4.65 9.90
C LYS A 81 -14.56 4.39 8.42
N ASP A 82 -14.33 3.11 8.05
CA ASP A 82 -14.35 2.63 6.67
C ASP A 82 -15.77 2.11 6.33
N TRP A 83 -16.36 2.72 5.30
CA TRP A 83 -17.62 2.27 4.71
C TRP A 83 -17.41 1.80 3.28
N ARG A 84 -17.54 0.50 3.08
CA ARG A 84 -17.60 -0.10 1.74
C ARG A 84 -19.03 -0.06 1.25
N LEU A 85 -19.34 0.85 0.35
CA LEU A 85 -20.71 1.09 -0.09
C LEU A 85 -21.37 -0.13 -0.73
N THR A 86 -20.59 -1.00 -1.36
CA THR A 86 -21.07 -2.27 -1.95
C THR A 86 -21.58 -3.27 -0.91
N SER A 87 -21.19 -3.12 0.34
CA SER A 87 -21.57 -4.01 1.46
C SER A 87 -22.65 -3.43 2.38
N LEU A 88 -23.11 -2.21 2.11
CA LEU A 88 -24.09 -1.50 2.92
C LEU A 88 -25.47 -1.46 2.26
N ASP A 89 -26.51 -1.28 3.07
CA ASP A 89 -27.85 -0.91 2.61
C ASP A 89 -28.13 0.59 2.85
N PRO A 90 -29.06 1.22 2.10
CA PRO A 90 -29.38 2.64 2.28
C PRO A 90 -29.81 2.99 3.72
N VAL A 91 -30.37 2.05 4.46
CA VAL A 91 -30.73 2.22 5.89
C VAL A 91 -29.48 2.41 6.75
N ASP A 92 -28.35 1.80 6.38
CA ASP A 92 -27.07 1.97 7.07
C ASP A 92 -26.50 3.40 6.94
N LEU A 93 -26.97 4.16 5.94
CA LEU A 93 -26.57 5.57 5.74
C LEU A 93 -27.62 6.56 6.29
N SER A 94 -28.86 6.14 6.49
CA SER A 94 -29.94 7.03 6.90
C SER A 94 -30.41 6.81 8.35
N GLY A 95 -30.11 5.65 8.93
CA GLY A 95 -30.70 5.21 10.20
C GLY A 95 -32.09 4.60 10.04
N GLN A 96 -32.59 3.98 11.08
CA GLN A 96 -33.91 3.32 11.10
C GLN A 96 -35.00 4.30 11.51
N PRO A 97 -36.06 4.50 10.69
CA PRO A 97 -37.19 5.36 11.06
C PRO A 97 -37.97 4.79 12.25
N ARG A 98 -38.31 5.64 13.20
CA ARG A 98 -39.15 5.34 14.36
C ARG A 98 -40.21 6.41 14.55
N PRO A 99 -41.48 6.04 14.77
CA PRO A 99 -42.52 6.99 15.09
C PRO A 99 -42.29 7.60 16.48
N VAL A 100 -42.45 8.91 16.57
CA VAL A 100 -42.38 9.68 17.82
C VAL A 100 -43.74 10.28 18.10
N ASN A 101 -44.40 9.87 19.17
CA ASN A 101 -45.69 10.39 19.63
C ASN A 101 -46.77 10.39 18.56
N SER A 102 -46.75 9.47 17.60
CA SER A 102 -47.65 9.37 16.46
C SER A 102 -47.78 10.62 15.57
N LYS A 103 -46.85 11.60 15.74
CA LYS A 103 -46.88 12.90 15.00
C LYS A 103 -45.70 13.06 14.05
N TYR A 104 -44.54 12.47 14.33
CA TYR A 104 -43.35 12.58 13.52
C TYR A 104 -42.66 11.24 13.39
N VAL A 105 -41.74 11.16 12.43
CA VAL A 105 -40.75 10.08 12.30
C VAL A 105 -39.41 10.67 12.67
N ALA A 106 -38.71 10.05 13.62
CA ALA A 106 -37.29 10.29 13.88
C ALA A 106 -36.47 9.11 13.40
N PHE A 107 -35.22 9.34 13.04
CA PHE A 107 -34.31 8.26 12.69
C PHE A 107 -33.44 7.89 13.90
N LEU A 108 -33.38 6.62 14.23
CA LEU A 108 -32.43 6.14 15.22
C LEU A 108 -31.01 6.26 14.63
N PRO A 109 -30.12 7.00 15.27
CA PRO A 109 -28.78 7.17 14.75
C PRO A 109 -27.99 5.88 14.83
N LEU A 110 -27.17 5.66 13.83
CA LEU A 110 -26.14 4.63 13.86
C LEU A 110 -25.05 5.00 14.88
N VAL A 111 -24.38 3.99 15.41
CA VAL A 111 -23.18 4.17 16.26
C VAL A 111 -22.17 5.11 15.59
N THR A 112 -21.88 4.85 14.31
CA THR A 112 -20.95 5.70 13.50
C THR A 112 -21.41 7.15 13.43
N ALA A 113 -22.71 7.42 13.27
CA ALA A 113 -23.21 8.80 13.21
C ALA A 113 -23.03 9.53 14.55
N ARG A 114 -23.26 8.84 15.69
CA ARG A 114 -23.02 9.40 17.02
C ARG A 114 -21.54 9.70 17.26
N LEU A 115 -20.64 8.77 16.93
CA LEU A 115 -19.21 8.94 17.07
C LEU A 115 -18.68 10.11 16.24
N LEU A 116 -18.97 10.15 14.94
CA LEU A 116 -18.50 11.20 14.03
C LEU A 116 -19.24 12.55 14.19
N ASN A 117 -20.32 12.60 14.95
CA ASN A 117 -20.95 13.85 15.40
C ASN A 117 -20.23 14.42 16.62
N ALA A 118 -19.93 13.56 17.60
CA ALA A 118 -19.28 13.97 18.83
C ALA A 118 -17.79 14.31 18.64
N CYS A 119 -17.07 13.51 17.86
CA CYS A 119 -15.62 13.56 17.74
C CYS A 119 -15.15 13.98 16.34
N PRO A 120 -13.96 14.61 16.23
CA PRO A 120 -13.26 14.76 14.96
C PRO A 120 -12.92 13.40 14.36
N GLY A 121 -12.74 13.32 13.05
CA GLY A 121 -12.40 12.04 12.46
C GLY A 121 -12.43 11.99 10.95
N VAL A 122 -12.43 10.77 10.44
CA VAL A 122 -12.50 10.43 9.01
C VAL A 122 -13.66 9.47 8.77
N LEU A 123 -14.53 9.83 7.84
CA LEU A 123 -15.45 8.89 7.21
C LEU A 123 -14.89 8.53 5.84
N PHE A 124 -14.40 7.32 5.71
CA PHE A 124 -13.83 6.82 4.47
C PHE A 124 -14.87 6.01 3.68
N LEU A 125 -15.16 6.42 2.45
CA LEU A 125 -16.11 5.79 1.55
C LEU A 125 -15.32 4.99 0.49
N ASP A 126 -15.02 3.73 0.80
CA ASP A 126 -14.29 2.86 -0.11
C ASP A 126 -15.23 2.26 -1.18
N GLU A 127 -14.64 1.97 -2.34
CA GLU A 127 -15.36 1.46 -3.51
C GLU A 127 -16.54 2.36 -3.97
N PHE A 128 -16.43 3.67 -3.73
CA PHE A 128 -17.51 4.65 -3.93
C PHE A 128 -18.16 4.56 -5.31
N MET A 129 -17.37 4.38 -6.37
CA MET A 129 -17.86 4.29 -7.74
C MET A 129 -18.22 2.84 -8.17
N ASN A 130 -17.89 1.84 -7.34
CA ASN A 130 -18.24 0.45 -7.64
C ASN A 130 -19.69 0.12 -7.32
N GLU A 131 -20.36 0.97 -6.54
CA GLU A 131 -21.77 0.83 -6.21
C GLU A 131 -22.65 1.03 -7.46
N ASN A 132 -23.56 0.11 -7.73
CA ASN A 132 -24.45 0.15 -8.88
C ASN A 132 -25.89 0.52 -8.51
N ARG A 133 -26.31 0.35 -7.24
CA ARG A 133 -27.66 0.64 -6.76
C ARG A 133 -27.89 2.16 -6.69
N GLN A 134 -28.89 2.68 -7.42
CA GLN A 134 -29.14 4.11 -7.49
C GLN A 134 -29.54 4.73 -6.15
N ASN A 135 -30.32 4.01 -5.34
CA ASN A 135 -30.73 4.43 -4.00
C ASN A 135 -29.53 4.55 -3.05
N MET A 136 -28.58 3.63 -3.17
CA MET A 136 -27.34 3.67 -2.38
C MET A 136 -26.43 4.84 -2.79
N LYS A 137 -26.29 5.08 -4.11
CA LYS A 137 -25.60 6.27 -4.62
C LYS A 137 -26.23 7.56 -4.11
N ALA A 138 -27.55 7.68 -4.15
CA ALA A 138 -28.27 8.86 -3.67
C ALA A 138 -28.02 9.11 -2.17
N ALA A 139 -28.00 8.04 -1.35
CA ALA A 139 -27.72 8.14 0.08
C ALA A 139 -26.27 8.56 0.34
N ALA A 140 -25.29 7.93 -0.35
CA ALA A 140 -23.89 8.30 -0.24
C ALA A 140 -23.60 9.73 -0.72
N PHE A 141 -24.28 10.17 -1.79
CA PHE A 141 -24.19 11.54 -2.26
C PHE A 141 -24.74 12.57 -1.25
N LYS A 142 -25.77 12.21 -0.48
CA LYS A 142 -26.26 13.07 0.61
C LYS A 142 -25.18 13.24 1.69
N VAL A 143 -24.48 12.15 2.03
CA VAL A 143 -23.36 12.22 3.00
C VAL A 143 -22.26 13.17 2.51
N VAL A 144 -21.83 13.05 1.25
CA VAL A 144 -20.79 13.91 0.67
C VAL A 144 -21.25 15.36 0.56
N ARG A 145 -22.49 15.61 0.16
CA ARG A 145 -23.02 16.96 -0.04
C ARG A 145 -23.26 17.70 1.26
N ASP A 146 -23.91 17.03 2.23
CA ASP A 146 -24.44 17.67 3.43
C ASP A 146 -23.55 17.46 4.66
N TYR A 147 -22.57 16.53 4.58
CA TYR A 147 -21.78 16.08 5.73
C TYR A 147 -22.69 15.61 6.87
N LYS A 148 -23.68 14.79 6.52
CA LYS A 148 -24.65 14.20 7.45
C LYS A 148 -24.84 12.71 7.20
N ILE A 149 -25.00 11.96 8.29
CA ILE A 149 -25.46 10.58 8.27
C ILE A 149 -26.88 10.58 8.79
N GLY A 150 -27.87 10.26 7.91
CA GLY A 150 -29.27 10.51 8.22
C GLY A 150 -29.52 11.99 8.47
N ASP A 151 -30.03 12.31 9.65
CA ASP A 151 -30.27 13.69 10.10
C ASP A 151 -29.16 14.25 11.00
N ILE A 152 -28.14 13.45 11.30
CA ILE A 152 -27.05 13.81 12.21
C ILE A 152 -25.90 14.42 11.41
N ALA A 153 -25.53 15.66 11.77
CA ALA A 153 -24.37 16.33 11.17
C ALA A 153 -23.06 15.72 11.69
N LEU A 154 -22.07 15.62 10.80
CA LEU A 154 -20.71 15.23 11.20
C LEU A 154 -20.06 16.42 11.93
N ASN A 155 -19.16 16.09 12.87
CA ASN A 155 -18.35 17.07 13.58
C ASN A 155 -17.67 18.02 12.56
N PRO A 156 -17.57 19.34 12.84
CA PRO A 156 -16.88 20.27 11.95
C PRO A 156 -15.45 19.87 11.59
N LYS A 157 -14.78 19.14 12.48
CA LYS A 157 -13.43 18.61 12.29
C LYS A 157 -13.43 17.16 11.74
N THR A 158 -14.52 16.72 11.13
CA THR A 158 -14.59 15.42 10.42
C THR A 158 -14.50 15.65 8.92
N ILE A 159 -13.61 14.90 8.24
CA ILE A 159 -13.47 14.88 6.80
C ILE A 159 -14.10 13.60 6.21
N VAL A 160 -14.76 13.74 5.07
CA VAL A 160 -15.20 12.59 4.25
C VAL A 160 -14.18 12.40 3.13
N ILE A 161 -13.66 11.19 2.98
CA ILE A 161 -12.71 10.81 1.93
C ILE A 161 -13.32 9.67 1.13
N ALA A 162 -13.28 9.72 -0.20
CA ALA A 162 -13.76 8.67 -1.07
C ALA A 162 -12.60 7.97 -1.80
N ALA A 163 -12.75 6.69 -2.14
CA ALA A 163 -11.84 5.98 -3.01
C ALA A 163 -12.56 5.14 -4.05
N SER A 164 -11.94 4.98 -5.23
CA SER A 164 -12.47 4.19 -6.34
C SER A 164 -11.37 3.60 -7.21
N ASN A 165 -11.72 2.58 -7.98
CA ASN A 165 -10.82 1.98 -8.96
C ASN A 165 -10.95 2.69 -10.32
N THR A 166 -9.84 2.75 -11.08
CA THR A 166 -9.75 3.46 -12.37
C THR A 166 -10.64 2.90 -13.46
N SER A 167 -10.89 1.60 -13.49
CA SER A 167 -11.62 0.92 -14.58
C SER A 167 -13.05 1.39 -14.79
N LYS A 168 -13.66 2.02 -13.78
CA LYS A 168 -15.04 2.54 -13.85
C LYS A 168 -15.14 4.07 -13.86
N TYR A 169 -14.01 4.77 -13.87
CA TYR A 169 -13.99 6.21 -13.67
C TYR A 169 -14.74 6.99 -14.74
N SER A 170 -14.48 6.73 -16.02
CA SER A 170 -15.03 7.51 -17.13
C SER A 170 -16.55 7.37 -17.30
N SER A 171 -17.09 6.16 -17.10
CA SER A 171 -18.51 5.90 -17.26
C SER A 171 -19.37 6.45 -16.13
N ILE A 172 -18.86 6.49 -14.91
CA ILE A 172 -19.62 6.88 -13.72
C ILE A 172 -19.49 8.38 -13.43
N VAL A 173 -18.33 8.99 -13.64
CA VAL A 173 -18.21 10.44 -13.58
C VAL A 173 -19.12 11.11 -14.61
N SER A 174 -19.29 10.52 -15.80
CA SER A 174 -20.25 11.02 -16.80
C SER A 174 -21.71 10.94 -16.33
N SER A 175 -22.07 9.98 -15.48
CA SER A 175 -23.41 9.80 -14.91
C SER A 175 -23.69 10.63 -13.65
N MET A 176 -22.65 11.23 -13.05
CA MET A 176 -22.78 12.02 -11.83
C MET A 176 -23.32 13.43 -12.15
N PRO A 177 -24.36 13.92 -11.45
CA PRO A 177 -24.85 15.28 -11.62
C PRO A 177 -23.75 16.33 -11.43
N LYS A 178 -23.71 17.35 -12.30
CA LYS A 178 -22.69 18.41 -12.25
C LYS A 178 -22.53 19.06 -10.86
N PRO A 179 -23.61 19.42 -10.13
CA PRO A 179 -23.49 20.02 -8.80
C PRO A 179 -22.83 19.11 -7.77
N LEU A 180 -22.85 17.80 -8.01
CA LEU A 180 -22.22 16.86 -7.12
C LEU A 180 -20.73 16.69 -7.43
N ARG A 181 -20.34 16.73 -8.71
CA ARG A 181 -18.91 16.68 -9.10
C ARG A 181 -18.13 17.82 -8.48
N ASP A 182 -18.75 18.96 -8.32
CA ASP A 182 -18.19 20.16 -7.70
C ASP A 182 -17.86 20.00 -6.20
N ARG A 183 -18.38 18.93 -5.58
CA ARG A 183 -18.11 18.59 -4.18
C ARG A 183 -16.92 17.67 -3.99
N PHE A 184 -16.33 17.20 -5.08
CA PHE A 184 -15.16 16.31 -5.03
C PHE A 184 -13.90 17.00 -5.50
N ASP A 185 -12.82 16.76 -4.80
CA ASP A 185 -11.46 16.95 -5.31
C ASP A 185 -10.96 15.61 -5.84
N PHE A 186 -11.00 15.42 -7.15
CA PHE A 186 -10.58 14.18 -7.81
C PHE A 186 -9.06 14.09 -7.86
N ILE A 187 -8.52 13.09 -7.19
CA ILE A 187 -7.07 12.86 -7.06
C ILE A 187 -6.72 11.53 -7.74
N GLU A 188 -6.07 11.60 -8.89
CA GLU A 188 -5.54 10.41 -9.55
C GLU A 188 -4.28 9.93 -8.80
N VAL A 189 -4.34 8.69 -8.30
CA VAL A 189 -3.30 8.07 -7.48
C VAL A 189 -2.57 7.01 -8.27
N GLU A 190 -1.25 7.12 -8.31
CA GLU A 190 -0.36 6.11 -8.88
C GLU A 190 -0.05 5.00 -7.87
N ALA A 191 0.28 3.82 -8.40
CA ALA A 191 0.83 2.75 -7.59
C ALA A 191 2.16 3.20 -6.94
N PRO A 192 2.50 2.70 -5.74
CA PRO A 192 3.82 2.92 -5.15
C PRO A 192 4.89 2.30 -6.05
N THR A 193 6.12 2.81 -5.95
CA THR A 193 7.27 2.11 -6.51
C THR A 193 7.55 0.82 -5.73
N ILE A 194 8.36 -0.06 -6.28
CA ILE A 194 8.79 -1.28 -5.57
C ILE A 194 9.55 -0.91 -4.30
N GLU A 195 10.35 0.15 -4.37
CA GLU A 195 11.10 0.71 -3.25
C GLU A 195 10.17 1.22 -2.14
N ASP A 196 9.17 2.06 -2.50
CA ASP A 196 8.18 2.58 -1.54
C ASP A 196 7.39 1.44 -0.87
N TRP A 197 6.99 0.45 -1.67
CA TRP A 197 6.31 -0.75 -1.15
C TRP A 197 7.19 -1.54 -0.18
N ALA A 198 8.45 -1.75 -0.54
CA ALA A 198 9.36 -2.50 0.30
C ALA A 198 9.72 -1.74 1.58
N ASP A 199 9.83 -0.38 1.55
CA ASP A 199 9.99 0.45 2.74
C ASP A 199 8.76 0.43 3.64
N TRP A 200 7.57 0.40 3.05
CA TRP A 200 6.33 0.22 3.80
C TRP A 200 6.28 -1.16 4.46
N MET A 201 6.67 -2.23 3.76
CA MET A 201 6.76 -3.59 4.31
C MET A 201 7.71 -3.65 5.52
N ASP A 202 8.88 -2.99 5.41
CA ASP A 202 9.88 -2.95 6.49
C ASP A 202 9.35 -2.18 7.71
N ARG A 203 8.67 -1.05 7.51
CA ARG A 203 8.09 -0.25 8.60
C ARG A 203 6.91 -0.94 9.27
N THR A 204 6.05 -1.59 8.48
CA THR A 204 4.78 -2.16 8.98
C THR A 204 4.98 -3.51 9.64
N TYR A 205 5.77 -4.38 9.03
CA TYR A 205 5.94 -5.75 9.50
C TYR A 205 7.28 -6.02 10.15
N GLY A 206 8.29 -5.23 9.83
CA GLY A 206 9.67 -5.50 10.18
C GLY A 206 10.40 -6.32 9.13
N ARG A 207 11.66 -5.94 8.87
CA ARG A 207 12.50 -6.49 7.80
C ARG A 207 12.59 -8.02 7.80
N GLU A 208 12.68 -8.64 8.97
CA GLU A 208 12.85 -10.08 9.15
C GLU A 208 11.57 -10.90 8.98
N ARG A 209 10.42 -10.27 8.81
CA ARG A 209 9.13 -10.95 8.80
C ARG A 209 8.58 -11.29 7.43
N TRP A 210 9.26 -10.87 6.36
CA TRP A 210 8.86 -11.16 4.99
C TRP A 210 10.04 -11.63 4.14
N ASP A 211 9.76 -12.33 3.05
CA ASP A 211 10.75 -12.95 2.19
C ASP A 211 11.34 -11.95 1.20
N ARG A 212 12.64 -11.72 1.32
CA ARG A 212 13.38 -10.73 0.51
C ARG A 212 13.62 -11.19 -0.92
N GLU A 213 13.57 -12.48 -1.21
CA GLU A 213 13.73 -12.99 -2.57
C GLU A 213 12.58 -12.54 -3.49
N VAL A 214 11.39 -12.28 -2.90
CA VAL A 214 10.28 -11.63 -3.62
C VAL A 214 10.67 -10.23 -4.09
N LEU A 215 11.42 -9.47 -3.28
CA LEU A 215 11.95 -8.17 -3.70
C LEU A 215 12.98 -8.33 -4.83
N ALA A 216 13.87 -9.31 -4.75
CA ALA A 216 14.85 -9.58 -5.80
C ALA A 216 14.17 -9.86 -7.15
N TYR A 217 13.10 -10.66 -7.14
CA TYR A 217 12.28 -10.89 -8.31
C TYR A 217 11.68 -9.61 -8.89
N LEU A 218 11.06 -8.80 -8.04
CA LEU A 218 10.43 -7.55 -8.46
C LEU A 218 11.44 -6.52 -8.99
N MET A 219 12.64 -6.47 -8.43
CA MET A 219 13.72 -5.64 -8.95
C MET A 219 14.23 -6.13 -10.32
N TRP A 220 14.22 -7.44 -10.55
CA TRP A 220 14.53 -8.02 -11.84
C TRP A 220 13.44 -7.80 -12.88
N ARG A 221 12.15 -7.96 -12.48
CA ARG A 221 10.98 -7.76 -13.36
C ARG A 221 9.99 -6.74 -12.80
N PRO A 222 10.31 -5.44 -12.88
CA PRO A 222 9.45 -4.40 -12.33
C PRO A 222 8.04 -4.34 -12.94
N SER A 223 7.88 -4.78 -14.19
CA SER A 223 6.59 -4.86 -14.89
C SER A 223 5.57 -5.76 -14.17
N ASP A 224 6.05 -6.74 -13.42
CA ASP A 224 5.20 -7.71 -12.74
C ASP A 224 4.64 -7.21 -11.41
N PHE A 225 5.12 -6.06 -10.93
CA PHE A 225 4.65 -5.46 -9.67
C PHE A 225 3.18 -5.05 -9.74
N LEU A 226 2.73 -4.59 -10.92
CA LEU A 226 1.34 -4.25 -11.20
C LEU A 226 0.94 -4.84 -12.55
N ALA A 227 0.81 -6.15 -12.61
CA ALA A 227 0.47 -6.87 -13.83
C ALA A 227 -0.98 -7.36 -13.81
N ASN A 228 -1.59 -7.49 -15.02
CA ASN A 228 -2.96 -7.97 -15.23
C ASN A 228 -4.05 -7.15 -14.49
N VAL A 229 -3.76 -5.90 -14.16
CA VAL A 229 -4.74 -4.98 -13.53
C VAL A 229 -5.61 -4.29 -14.57
N LYS A 230 -5.23 -4.36 -15.86
CA LYS A 230 -6.01 -3.80 -16.95
C LYS A 230 -7.24 -4.68 -17.20
N ASP A 231 -8.38 -4.07 -16.92
CA ASP A 231 -9.72 -4.44 -17.39
C ASP A 231 -10.08 -5.93 -17.38
N VAL A 232 -10.45 -6.43 -16.22
CA VAL A 232 -11.07 -7.75 -15.99
C VAL A 232 -12.45 -7.87 -16.68
N VAL A 233 -12.74 -7.07 -17.71
CA VAL A 233 -14.06 -7.06 -18.36
C VAL A 233 -14.14 -8.05 -19.54
N GLU A 234 -13.01 -8.58 -20.02
CA GLU A 234 -13.00 -9.45 -21.22
C GLU A 234 -12.26 -10.79 -21.06
N ASP A 235 -11.68 -11.09 -19.91
CA ASP A 235 -10.99 -12.38 -19.74
C ASP A 235 -11.87 -13.34 -18.93
N GLU A 236 -12.38 -14.38 -19.59
CA GLU A 236 -13.15 -15.46 -18.95
C GLU A 236 -12.33 -16.32 -17.96
N GLY A 237 -11.07 -15.97 -17.76
CA GLY A 237 -10.16 -16.60 -16.80
C GLY A 237 -10.15 -15.91 -15.43
N TRP A 238 -10.34 -16.65 -14.35
CA TRP A 238 -10.23 -16.16 -12.97
C TRP A 238 -8.77 -15.96 -12.52
N GLU A 239 -7.90 -15.42 -13.35
CA GLU A 239 -6.50 -15.20 -13.01
C GLU A 239 -6.38 -13.97 -12.06
N PRO A 240 -5.87 -14.13 -10.82
CA PRO A 240 -5.73 -13.01 -9.91
C PRO A 240 -4.71 -12.00 -10.44
N PRO A 241 -5.00 -10.69 -10.33
CA PRO A 241 -4.02 -9.67 -10.72
C PRO A 241 -2.85 -9.62 -9.74
N ALA A 242 -1.64 -9.45 -10.25
CA ALA A 242 -0.49 -9.15 -9.43
C ALA A 242 -0.55 -7.67 -9.00
N THR A 243 -0.68 -7.45 -7.71
CA THR A 243 -0.80 -6.11 -7.10
C THR A 243 0.10 -6.00 -5.86
N PRO A 244 0.44 -4.78 -5.41
CA PRO A 244 1.18 -4.58 -4.16
C PRO A 244 0.59 -5.36 -2.96
N ARG A 245 -0.75 -5.42 -2.84
CA ARG A 245 -1.44 -6.26 -1.83
C ARG A 245 -1.14 -7.75 -2.02
N GLY A 246 -1.16 -8.24 -3.26
CA GLY A 246 -0.84 -9.63 -3.57
C GLY A 246 0.60 -9.97 -3.23
N TRP A 247 1.53 -9.11 -3.58
CA TRP A 247 2.96 -9.26 -3.27
C TRP A 247 3.24 -9.24 -1.77
N SER A 248 2.57 -8.35 -1.01
CA SER A 248 2.69 -8.33 0.47
C SER A 248 2.28 -9.66 1.08
N TYR A 249 1.14 -10.21 0.63
CA TYR A 249 0.68 -11.52 1.12
C TYR A 249 1.68 -12.64 0.79
N VAL A 250 2.16 -12.71 -0.46
CA VAL A 250 3.11 -13.74 -0.89
C VAL A 250 4.42 -13.65 -0.11
N ALA A 251 4.98 -12.44 0.04
CA ALA A 251 6.23 -12.24 0.76
C ALA A 251 6.14 -12.65 2.24
N LEU A 252 5.03 -12.32 2.90
CA LEU A 252 4.78 -12.73 4.30
C LEU A 252 4.56 -14.25 4.42
N ALA A 253 3.77 -14.83 3.51
CA ALA A 253 3.47 -16.25 3.50
C ALA A 253 4.73 -17.10 3.24
N PHE A 254 5.55 -16.69 2.28
CA PHE A 254 6.81 -17.36 1.95
C PHE A 254 7.75 -17.42 3.15
N LYS A 255 7.93 -16.29 3.84
CA LYS A 255 8.73 -16.26 5.08
C LYS A 255 8.19 -17.20 6.15
N LYS A 256 6.88 -17.29 6.30
CA LYS A 256 6.24 -18.20 7.25
C LYS A 256 6.44 -19.67 6.88
N ILE A 257 6.36 -20.01 5.59
CA ILE A 257 6.54 -21.38 5.09
C ILE A 257 8.00 -21.82 5.29
N LYS A 258 8.96 -21.02 4.82
CA LYS A 258 10.42 -21.29 4.98
C LYS A 258 10.85 -21.41 6.45
N GLY A 259 10.08 -20.88 7.39
CA GLY A 259 10.30 -21.03 8.82
C GLY A 259 9.68 -22.29 9.45
N LYS A 260 8.98 -23.12 8.65
CA LYS A 260 8.35 -24.37 9.15
C LYS A 260 9.24 -25.58 8.88
N LYS A 261 9.03 -26.63 9.67
CA LYS A 261 9.70 -27.93 9.46
C LYS A 261 8.91 -28.75 8.43
N LEU A 262 9.08 -28.44 7.16
CA LEU A 262 8.49 -29.15 6.02
C LEU A 262 9.59 -29.88 5.27
N SER A 263 9.25 -30.94 4.54
CA SER A 263 10.13 -31.50 3.52
C SER A 263 10.31 -30.50 2.36
N ALA A 264 11.40 -30.60 1.62
CA ALA A 264 11.66 -29.71 0.47
C ALA A 264 10.52 -29.74 -0.56
N GLU A 265 9.96 -30.93 -0.80
CA GLU A 265 8.82 -31.11 -1.72
C GLU A 265 7.53 -30.46 -1.23
N GLU A 266 7.23 -30.57 0.08
CA GLU A 266 6.05 -29.92 0.69
C GLU A 266 6.21 -28.40 0.69
N GLU A 267 7.41 -27.89 1.01
CA GLU A 267 7.73 -26.48 0.98
C GLU A 267 7.51 -25.92 -0.43
N GLU A 268 8.10 -26.51 -1.44
CA GLU A 268 7.99 -26.08 -2.84
C GLU A 268 6.55 -26.10 -3.33
N LYS A 269 5.79 -27.17 -3.08
CA LYS A 269 4.37 -27.26 -3.43
C LYS A 269 3.54 -26.16 -2.76
N MET A 270 3.82 -25.84 -1.52
CA MET A 270 3.10 -24.82 -0.78
C MET A 270 3.43 -23.41 -1.29
N LEU A 271 4.71 -23.11 -1.54
CA LEU A 271 5.14 -21.84 -2.14
C LEU A 271 4.52 -21.64 -3.52
N TYR A 272 4.56 -22.68 -4.38
CA TYR A 272 3.95 -22.66 -5.70
C TYR A 272 2.45 -22.39 -5.64
N SER A 273 1.73 -23.11 -4.78
CA SER A 273 0.29 -22.97 -4.61
C SER A 273 -0.10 -21.55 -4.20
N ILE A 274 0.64 -20.94 -3.27
CA ILE A 274 0.39 -19.57 -2.81
C ILE A 274 0.73 -18.54 -3.90
N ALA A 275 1.88 -18.69 -4.56
CA ALA A 275 2.29 -17.78 -5.63
C ALA A 275 1.28 -17.79 -6.78
N LYS A 276 0.94 -18.97 -7.29
CA LYS A 276 -0.04 -19.14 -8.38
C LYS A 276 -1.43 -18.67 -7.97
N GLY A 277 -1.91 -19.06 -6.78
CA GLY A 277 -3.23 -18.69 -6.28
C GLY A 277 -3.41 -17.20 -6.01
N LYS A 278 -2.31 -16.44 -5.84
CA LYS A 278 -2.37 -15.01 -5.52
C LYS A 278 -1.90 -14.07 -6.63
N LEU A 279 -1.04 -14.54 -7.52
CA LEU A 279 -0.41 -13.75 -8.57
C LEU A 279 -0.61 -14.34 -9.98
N GLY A 280 -1.33 -15.46 -10.12
CA GLY A 280 -1.57 -16.11 -11.41
C GLY A 280 -0.28 -16.54 -12.10
N ARG A 281 -0.15 -16.28 -13.40
CA ARG A 281 1.07 -16.60 -14.20
C ARG A 281 2.32 -15.88 -13.70
N VAL A 282 2.17 -14.69 -13.12
CA VAL A 282 3.30 -13.98 -12.50
C VAL A 282 3.86 -14.79 -11.33
N GLY A 283 3.00 -15.49 -10.58
CA GLY A 283 3.43 -16.40 -9.51
C GLY A 283 4.24 -17.59 -10.03
N GLU A 284 3.91 -18.14 -11.20
CA GLU A 284 4.73 -19.18 -11.85
C GLU A 284 6.11 -18.63 -12.26
N SER A 285 6.16 -17.41 -12.78
CA SER A 285 7.43 -16.74 -13.11
C SER A 285 8.29 -16.47 -11.87
N LEU A 286 7.68 -16.11 -10.74
CA LEU A 286 8.36 -15.98 -9.45
C LEU A 286 8.98 -17.31 -9.01
N MET A 287 8.24 -18.41 -9.10
CA MET A 287 8.77 -19.73 -8.72
C MET A 287 9.94 -20.16 -9.61
N ALA A 288 9.84 -19.98 -10.93
CA ALA A 288 10.94 -20.26 -11.85
C ALA A 288 12.19 -19.38 -11.57
N PHE A 289 12.00 -18.14 -11.11
CA PHE A 289 13.11 -17.29 -10.66
C PHE A 289 13.79 -17.86 -9.41
N LEU A 290 13.01 -18.33 -8.43
CA LEU A 290 13.52 -18.89 -7.18
C LEU A 290 14.21 -20.25 -7.32
N GLU A 291 13.99 -20.98 -8.43
CA GLU A 291 14.77 -22.18 -8.76
C GLU A 291 16.26 -21.88 -9.03
N ASN A 292 16.60 -20.63 -9.36
CA ASN A 292 17.97 -20.20 -9.59
C ASN A 292 18.73 -20.06 -8.27
N LYS A 293 19.44 -21.13 -7.88
CA LYS A 293 20.26 -21.12 -6.65
C LYS A 293 21.52 -20.29 -6.86
N VAL A 294 21.91 -19.58 -5.81
CA VAL A 294 23.17 -18.83 -5.73
C VAL A 294 23.99 -19.28 -4.52
N PRO A 295 25.33 -19.21 -4.57
CA PRO A 295 26.19 -19.50 -3.44
C PRO A 295 25.91 -18.56 -2.25
N ARG A 296 26.30 -18.99 -1.06
CA ARG A 296 26.24 -18.14 0.14
C ARG A 296 27.24 -16.99 0.05
N PHE A 297 27.04 -15.96 0.87
CA PHE A 297 27.88 -14.77 0.89
C PHE A 297 29.37 -15.11 1.04
N GLU A 298 29.73 -16.01 1.95
CA GLU A 298 31.11 -16.44 2.19
C GLU A 298 31.74 -17.05 0.94
N GLU A 299 31.02 -17.88 0.23
CA GLU A 299 31.47 -18.54 -1.00
C GLU A 299 31.63 -17.55 -2.15
N LEU A 300 30.70 -16.57 -2.26
CA LEU A 300 30.76 -15.50 -3.28
C LEU A 300 32.01 -14.62 -3.07
N VAL A 301 32.34 -14.30 -1.81
CA VAL A 301 33.48 -13.46 -1.50
C VAL A 301 34.80 -14.20 -1.67
N GLU A 302 34.85 -15.51 -1.37
CA GLU A 302 36.03 -16.34 -1.55
C GLU A 302 36.34 -16.64 -3.02
N LYS A 303 35.29 -16.79 -3.84
CA LYS A 303 35.41 -17.13 -5.28
C LYS A 303 34.59 -16.15 -6.15
N PRO A 304 35.01 -14.88 -6.23
CA PRO A 304 34.22 -13.85 -6.91
C PRO A 304 34.03 -14.09 -8.42
N GLU A 305 34.91 -14.91 -9.02
CA GLU A 305 34.86 -15.26 -10.45
C GLU A 305 33.61 -16.02 -10.85
N VAL A 306 32.92 -16.70 -9.93
CA VAL A 306 31.70 -17.47 -10.22
C VAL A 306 30.58 -16.57 -10.79
N ILE A 307 30.59 -15.27 -10.45
CA ILE A 307 29.56 -14.32 -10.88
C ILE A 307 29.54 -14.14 -12.41
N ARG A 308 30.68 -14.34 -13.07
CA ARG A 308 30.82 -14.22 -14.54
C ARG A 308 29.96 -15.24 -15.32
N HIS A 309 29.60 -16.34 -14.65
CA HIS A 309 28.81 -17.42 -15.21
C HIS A 309 27.33 -17.35 -14.82
N PHE A 310 26.95 -16.33 -14.01
CA PHE A 310 25.59 -16.19 -13.55
C PHE A 310 24.69 -15.65 -14.66
N LYS A 311 23.48 -16.22 -14.74
CA LYS A 311 22.37 -15.62 -15.48
C LYS A 311 21.94 -14.34 -14.76
N VAL A 312 21.16 -13.49 -15.45
CA VAL A 312 20.68 -12.23 -14.88
C VAL A 312 19.91 -12.44 -13.58
N GLU A 313 19.03 -13.45 -13.54
CA GLU A 313 18.25 -13.83 -12.36
C GLU A 313 19.15 -14.14 -11.15
N GLN A 314 20.22 -14.90 -11.39
CA GLN A 314 21.19 -15.25 -10.35
C GLN A 314 21.96 -14.02 -9.85
N LYS A 315 22.22 -13.03 -10.70
CA LYS A 315 22.87 -11.78 -10.30
C LYS A 315 22.02 -10.99 -9.32
N TYR A 316 20.69 -10.91 -9.53
CA TYR A 316 19.79 -10.25 -8.58
C TYR A 316 19.72 -10.98 -7.24
N LEU A 317 19.66 -12.31 -7.24
CA LEU A 317 19.70 -13.11 -6.00
C LEU A 317 21.04 -12.98 -5.27
N ALA A 318 22.16 -12.99 -5.98
CA ALA A 318 23.49 -12.81 -5.41
C ALA A 318 23.66 -11.37 -4.86
N ALA A 319 23.17 -10.36 -5.56
CA ALA A 319 23.19 -8.97 -5.08
C ALA A 319 22.37 -8.82 -3.80
N LEU A 320 21.20 -9.45 -3.72
CA LEU A 320 20.42 -9.51 -2.48
C LEU A 320 21.20 -10.22 -1.36
N THR A 321 21.82 -11.38 -1.65
CA THR A 321 22.60 -12.14 -0.67
C THR A 321 23.73 -11.30 -0.07
N VAL A 322 24.44 -10.53 -0.91
CA VAL A 322 25.50 -9.62 -0.45
C VAL A 322 24.92 -8.48 0.40
N ALA A 323 23.84 -7.85 -0.05
CA ALA A 323 23.20 -6.76 0.69
C ALA A 323 22.67 -7.22 2.07
N GLU A 324 22.05 -8.41 2.14
CA GLU A 324 21.55 -8.97 3.41
C GLU A 324 22.70 -9.35 4.36
N ALA A 325 23.79 -9.91 3.85
CA ALA A 325 24.95 -10.24 4.66
C ALA A 325 25.60 -8.99 5.29
N ILE A 326 25.67 -7.90 4.54
CA ILE A 326 26.14 -6.60 5.02
C ILE A 326 25.23 -6.07 6.13
N ASN A 327 23.93 -6.14 5.92
CA ASN A 327 22.95 -5.65 6.89
C ASN A 327 22.92 -6.48 8.18
N ALA A 328 23.16 -7.79 8.07
CA ALA A 328 23.17 -8.68 9.21
C ALA A 328 24.41 -8.48 10.11
N ASN A 329 25.57 -8.14 9.54
CA ASN A 329 26.81 -8.00 10.30
C ASN A 329 27.80 -7.01 9.66
N ALA A 330 28.10 -5.93 10.38
CA ALA A 330 29.06 -4.92 9.94
C ALA A 330 30.48 -5.48 9.61
N LYS A 331 30.89 -6.61 10.20
CA LYS A 331 32.17 -7.26 9.86
C LYS A 331 32.22 -7.76 8.40
N ASN A 332 31.07 -7.96 7.77
CA ASN A 332 30.98 -8.37 6.38
C ASN A 332 31.30 -7.22 5.40
N ILE A 333 31.28 -5.97 5.86
CA ILE A 333 31.52 -4.79 5.02
C ILE A 333 32.89 -4.88 4.32
N ALA A 334 33.96 -5.17 5.06
CA ALA A 334 35.32 -5.25 4.48
C ALA A 334 35.43 -6.32 3.39
N LYS A 335 34.82 -7.50 3.62
CA LYS A 335 34.79 -8.60 2.64
C LYS A 335 33.93 -8.22 1.42
N ALA A 336 32.77 -7.61 1.64
CA ALA A 336 31.89 -7.15 0.58
C ALA A 336 32.55 -6.09 -0.31
N LYS A 337 33.33 -5.15 0.27
CA LYS A 337 34.05 -4.11 -0.49
C LYS A 337 35.00 -4.71 -1.52
N ALA A 338 35.80 -5.71 -1.14
CA ALA A 338 36.73 -6.39 -2.05
C ALA A 338 35.98 -7.11 -3.18
N PHE A 339 34.88 -7.79 -2.86
CA PHE A 339 34.03 -8.46 -3.83
C PHE A 339 33.38 -7.47 -4.81
N ILE A 340 32.77 -6.39 -4.32
CA ILE A 340 32.11 -5.37 -5.13
C ILE A 340 33.12 -4.72 -6.09
N LYS A 341 34.33 -4.42 -5.62
CA LYS A 341 35.41 -3.87 -6.45
C LYS A 341 35.80 -4.83 -7.57
N TYR A 342 35.95 -6.12 -7.28
CA TYR A 342 36.22 -7.15 -8.28
C TYR A 342 35.13 -7.18 -9.38
N VAL A 343 33.87 -7.14 -8.98
CA VAL A 343 32.72 -7.17 -9.91
C VAL A 343 32.66 -5.90 -10.76
N ALA A 344 32.96 -4.73 -10.19
CA ALA A 344 33.04 -3.47 -10.92
C ALA A 344 34.20 -3.45 -11.93
N GLU A 345 35.36 -4.03 -11.57
CA GLU A 345 36.49 -4.19 -12.48
C GLU A 345 36.19 -5.15 -13.65
N ALA A 346 35.27 -6.10 -13.45
CA ALA A 346 34.76 -6.98 -14.49
C ALA A 346 33.68 -6.33 -15.36
N ASP A 347 33.31 -5.07 -15.14
CA ASP A 347 32.23 -4.30 -15.80
C ASP A 347 30.86 -4.99 -15.75
N ASP A 348 30.57 -5.74 -14.67
CA ASP A 348 29.27 -6.39 -14.49
C ASP A 348 28.24 -5.38 -13.95
N ARG A 349 27.71 -4.60 -14.87
CA ARG A 349 26.77 -3.49 -14.60
C ARG A 349 25.45 -3.99 -14.02
N GLU A 350 25.00 -5.15 -14.46
CA GLU A 350 23.74 -5.74 -14.01
C GLU A 350 23.76 -6.05 -12.51
N PHE A 351 24.84 -6.70 -12.06
CA PHE A 351 25.03 -6.98 -10.63
C PHE A 351 25.19 -5.70 -9.81
N ILE A 352 26.03 -4.78 -10.26
CA ILE A 352 26.28 -3.52 -9.53
C ILE A 352 25.00 -2.71 -9.42
N SER A 353 24.19 -2.63 -10.49
CA SER A 353 22.90 -1.96 -10.47
C SER A 353 21.90 -2.61 -9.51
N ALA A 354 21.82 -3.93 -9.51
CA ALA A 354 20.96 -4.68 -8.58
C ALA A 354 21.40 -4.48 -7.12
N LEU A 355 22.69 -4.63 -6.85
CA LEU A 355 23.26 -4.42 -5.51
C LEU A 355 23.00 -3.01 -4.99
N PHE A 356 23.21 -2.01 -5.83
CA PHE A 356 22.96 -0.63 -5.46
C PHE A 356 21.49 -0.38 -5.09
N ALA A 357 20.55 -0.95 -5.85
CA ALA A 357 19.13 -0.85 -5.55
C ALA A 357 18.76 -1.44 -4.17
N PHE A 358 19.43 -2.52 -3.75
CA PHE A 358 19.23 -3.08 -2.41
C PHE A 358 19.94 -2.28 -1.30
N LEU A 359 21.06 -1.62 -1.62
CA LEU A 359 21.83 -0.80 -0.67
C LEU A 359 21.28 0.62 -0.50
N GLN A 360 20.60 1.20 -1.48
CA GLN A 360 20.00 2.55 -1.39
C GLN A 360 19.08 2.71 -0.19
N ARG A 361 18.47 1.63 0.26
CA ARG A 361 17.59 1.61 1.45
C ARG A 361 18.35 1.87 2.76
N HIS A 362 19.68 1.86 2.70
CA HIS A 362 20.60 2.10 3.83
C HIS A 362 21.60 3.22 3.52
N ARG A 363 21.11 4.37 3.03
CA ARG A 363 21.91 5.53 2.58
C ARG A 363 23.00 6.00 3.53
N ARG A 364 22.97 5.60 4.82
CA ARG A 364 23.98 5.95 5.83
C ARG A 364 24.98 4.82 6.09
N SER A 365 24.90 3.71 5.36
CA SER A 365 25.86 2.60 5.56
C SER A 365 27.24 2.96 5.00
N GLU A 366 28.30 2.49 5.66
CA GLU A 366 29.68 2.60 5.14
C GLU A 366 29.84 2.03 3.72
N VAL A 367 29.03 1.02 3.38
CA VAL A 367 29.08 0.38 2.04
C VAL A 367 28.45 1.29 0.99
N TYR A 368 27.34 1.97 1.30
CA TYR A 368 26.75 2.94 0.40
C TYR A 368 27.74 4.06 0.08
N MET A 369 28.38 4.63 1.11
CA MET A 369 29.41 5.65 0.93
C MET A 369 30.59 5.12 0.10
N PHE A 370 31.05 3.90 0.39
CA PHE A 370 32.11 3.26 -0.40
C PHE A 370 31.74 3.09 -1.87
N VAL A 371 30.50 2.67 -2.16
CA VAL A 371 30.00 2.53 -3.54
C VAL A 371 30.00 3.88 -4.25
N MET A 372 29.60 4.94 -3.55
CA MET A 372 29.53 6.30 -4.12
C MET A 372 30.91 6.97 -4.26
N ASP A 373 31.90 6.54 -3.48
CA ASP A 373 33.27 7.10 -3.53
C ASP A 373 34.19 6.40 -4.56
N ASP A 374 33.78 5.26 -5.14
CA ASP A 374 34.58 4.53 -6.13
C ASP A 374 34.13 4.89 -7.56
N GLU A 375 35.01 5.59 -8.30
CA GLU A 375 34.72 6.07 -9.67
C GLU A 375 34.29 4.96 -10.65
N LYS A 376 34.84 3.74 -10.51
CA LYS A 376 34.47 2.62 -11.40
C LYS A 376 33.08 2.12 -11.10
N ILE A 377 32.71 2.04 -9.83
CA ILE A 377 31.38 1.62 -9.40
C ILE A 377 30.37 2.68 -9.83
N VAL A 378 30.63 3.96 -9.60
CA VAL A 378 29.77 5.08 -10.02
C VAL A 378 29.58 5.06 -11.53
N ARG A 379 30.65 4.87 -12.31
CA ARG A 379 30.57 4.76 -13.79
C ARG A 379 29.69 3.59 -14.24
N CYS A 380 29.74 2.43 -13.55
CA CYS A 380 28.84 1.31 -13.85
C CYS A 380 27.39 1.70 -13.62
N LEU A 381 27.09 2.47 -12.56
CA LEU A 381 25.74 2.93 -12.25
C LEU A 381 25.21 3.95 -13.25
N GLU A 382 26.03 4.96 -13.63
CA GLU A 382 25.67 5.98 -14.63
C GLU A 382 25.28 5.34 -15.97
N LEU A 383 26.03 4.32 -16.41
CA LEU A 383 25.79 3.62 -17.67
C LEU A 383 24.51 2.75 -17.65
N THR A 384 23.93 2.46 -16.49
CA THR A 384 22.66 1.74 -16.38
C THR A 384 21.44 2.65 -16.43
N GLY A 385 21.61 3.98 -16.51
CA GLY A 385 20.53 4.96 -16.56
C GLY A 385 19.73 5.08 -15.25
N ARG A 386 20.19 4.49 -14.15
CA ARG A 386 19.61 4.72 -12.82
C ARG A 386 20.16 6.04 -12.28
N ALA A 387 19.26 6.98 -12.01
CA ALA A 387 19.64 8.26 -11.43
C ALA A 387 20.30 8.06 -10.06
N LEU A 388 21.47 8.65 -9.87
CA LEU A 388 22.21 8.71 -8.60
C LEU A 388 21.59 9.76 -7.63
N LEU A 389 20.26 9.85 -7.55
CA LEU A 389 19.54 10.86 -6.74
C LEU A 389 19.17 10.36 -5.37
#